data_2b71b9546038e883c075666c79024f0b
#
_entry.id   2b71b9546038e883c075666c79024f0b
#
_cell.length_a   1.000
_cell.length_b   1.000
_cell.length_c   1.000
_cell.angle_alpha   90.00
_cell.angle_beta   90.00
_cell.angle_gamma   90.00
#
_symmetry.space_group_name_H-M   'P 1'
#
loop_
_entity.id
_entity.type
_entity.pdbx_description
1 polymer ?
#
loop_
_entity_poly.entity_id
_entity_poly.type
_entity_poly.pdbx_seq_one_letter_code
_entity_poly.pdbx_strand_id
1 'polypeptide(L)'
;MFISGLENGHTTEAPFTFAIKNEDINPVDYEEISNIFRPGHADYSKYVKYNGNAFKTGGGIFSGRMTAPIVVAGTVVRDILLKMGIMLESKIIFGESGTGAKIKVSVHGVKAGVGEPFFDSFESEIAHAMFSIPAVKGVNFGEIENLYNKKIEDIYEEYEIKDGEPKLKHNYWGGVDGGITNGEEI
;
A
#
# COMPACT_ATOMS: atom_id res chain seq x y z
N MET A 1 -10.79 -14.79 13.74
CA MET A 1 -11.14 -14.76 15.18
C MET A 1 -10.51 -13.53 15.81
N PHE A 2 -11.31 -12.70 16.48
CA PHE A 2 -10.79 -11.59 17.29
C PHE A 2 -10.37 -12.11 18.66
N ILE A 3 -9.25 -11.63 19.16
CA ILE A 3 -8.63 -12.07 20.42
C ILE A 3 -8.80 -11.00 21.50
N SER A 4 -8.55 -9.72 21.14
CA SER A 4 -8.71 -8.59 22.06
C SER A 4 -8.97 -7.29 21.28
N GLY A 5 -9.30 -6.23 21.98
CA GLY A 5 -9.49 -4.90 21.42
C GLY A 5 -10.81 -4.66 20.71
N LEU A 6 -11.74 -5.64 20.73
CA LEU A 6 -13.08 -5.50 20.16
C LEU A 6 -14.12 -6.10 21.12
N GLU A 7 -15.11 -5.31 21.51
CA GLU A 7 -16.22 -5.74 22.36
C GLU A 7 -17.52 -5.14 21.84
N ASN A 8 -18.55 -5.99 21.65
CA ASN A 8 -19.87 -5.59 21.15
C ASN A 8 -19.84 -4.75 19.86
N GLY A 9 -18.87 -5.01 18.96
CA GLY A 9 -18.68 -4.26 17.70
C GLY A 9 -17.96 -2.93 17.83
N HIS A 10 -17.46 -2.59 19.01
CA HIS A 10 -16.69 -1.37 19.26
C HIS A 10 -15.25 -1.71 19.64
N THR A 11 -14.32 -0.86 19.21
CA THR A 11 -12.93 -0.95 19.65
C THR A 11 -12.83 -0.53 21.12
N THR A 12 -11.94 -1.20 21.85
CA THR A 12 -11.64 -0.89 23.26
C THR A 12 -10.25 -0.25 23.36
N GLU A 13 -9.83 0.17 24.57
CA GLU A 13 -8.46 0.67 24.80
C GLU A 13 -7.39 -0.43 24.74
N ALA A 14 -7.79 -1.71 24.77
CA ALA A 14 -6.87 -2.82 24.62
C ALA A 14 -6.34 -2.92 23.18
N PRO A 15 -5.13 -3.47 22.97
CA PRO A 15 -4.60 -3.71 21.64
C PRO A 15 -5.57 -4.52 20.78
N PHE A 16 -5.84 -4.03 19.56
CA PHE A 16 -6.67 -4.74 18.60
C PHE A 16 -5.90 -5.94 18.04
N THR A 17 -6.29 -7.13 18.45
CA THR A 17 -5.60 -8.37 18.11
C THR A 17 -6.57 -9.36 17.46
N PHE A 18 -6.13 -9.96 16.35
CA PHE A 18 -6.87 -11.00 15.67
C PHE A 18 -5.93 -12.10 15.13
N ALA A 19 -6.49 -13.27 14.89
CA ALA A 19 -5.80 -14.37 14.24
C ALA A 19 -6.61 -14.91 13.08
N ILE A 20 -5.91 -15.22 12.00
CA ILE A 20 -6.44 -15.94 10.84
C ILE A 20 -5.78 -17.31 10.82
N LYS A 21 -6.56 -18.35 11.06
CA LYS A 21 -6.05 -19.71 11.04
C LYS A 21 -5.80 -20.15 9.60
N ASN A 22 -4.64 -20.73 9.33
CA ASN A 22 -4.37 -21.41 8.08
C ASN A 22 -4.83 -22.87 8.21
N GLU A 23 -5.94 -23.22 7.58
CA GLU A 23 -6.55 -24.57 7.67
C GLU A 23 -6.13 -25.48 6.52
N ASP A 24 -5.63 -24.89 5.43
CA ASP A 24 -5.18 -25.61 4.23
C ASP A 24 -3.67 -25.73 4.22
N ILE A 25 -3.13 -26.61 5.08
CA ILE A 25 -1.71 -26.92 5.15
C ILE A 25 -1.52 -28.34 4.66
N ASN A 26 -0.86 -28.50 3.51
CA ASN A 26 -0.43 -29.79 3.00
C ASN A 26 1.10 -29.85 2.90
N PRO A 27 1.83 -30.35 3.90
CA PRO A 27 3.30 -30.41 3.88
C PRO A 27 3.85 -31.27 2.73
N VAL A 28 3.12 -32.29 2.30
CA VAL A 28 3.53 -33.21 1.25
C VAL A 28 3.78 -32.50 -0.08
N ASP A 29 2.96 -31.51 -0.42
CA ASP A 29 3.09 -30.72 -1.66
C ASP A 29 4.42 -29.96 -1.74
N TYR A 30 5.11 -29.80 -0.61
CA TYR A 30 6.37 -29.08 -0.52
C TYR A 30 7.60 -29.99 -0.39
N GLU A 31 7.43 -31.28 -0.15
CA GLU A 31 8.55 -32.23 0.01
C GLU A 31 9.36 -32.35 -1.28
N GLU A 32 8.71 -32.54 -2.42
CA GLU A 32 9.37 -32.69 -3.72
C GLU A 32 10.09 -31.42 -4.16
N ILE A 33 9.56 -30.25 -3.82
CA ILE A 33 10.12 -28.95 -4.21
C ILE A 33 11.03 -28.33 -3.14
N SER A 34 11.22 -29.01 -2.01
CA SER A 34 12.01 -28.47 -0.88
C SER A 34 13.47 -28.18 -1.22
N ASN A 35 14.02 -28.86 -2.22
CA ASN A 35 15.39 -28.73 -2.67
C ASN A 35 15.54 -27.94 -3.98
N ILE A 36 14.47 -27.32 -4.46
CA ILE A 36 14.46 -26.58 -5.72
C ILE A 36 14.07 -25.13 -5.44
N PHE A 37 14.79 -24.18 -6.03
CA PHE A 37 14.42 -22.79 -6.00
C PHE A 37 13.37 -22.53 -7.08
N ARG A 38 12.13 -22.27 -6.68
CA ARG A 38 11.02 -22.04 -7.60
C ARG A 38 11.19 -20.71 -8.34
N PRO A 39 11.03 -20.67 -9.67
CA PRO A 39 11.05 -19.43 -10.43
C PRO A 39 9.99 -18.43 -9.91
N GLY A 40 10.36 -17.15 -9.80
CA GLY A 40 9.45 -16.10 -9.38
C GLY A 40 9.11 -16.09 -7.87
N HIS A 41 9.75 -16.95 -7.07
CA HIS A 41 9.57 -17.01 -5.63
C HIS A 41 10.82 -16.54 -4.88
N ALA A 42 10.67 -16.24 -3.59
CA ALA A 42 11.76 -15.77 -2.74
C ALA A 42 12.68 -16.91 -2.22
N ASP A 43 12.61 -18.11 -2.79
CA ASP A 43 13.26 -19.29 -2.23
C ASP A 43 14.78 -19.15 -2.14
N TYR A 44 15.43 -18.67 -3.19
CA TYR A 44 16.87 -18.44 -3.18
C TYR A 44 17.27 -17.34 -2.19
N SER A 45 16.62 -16.19 -2.25
CA SER A 45 16.91 -15.04 -1.36
C SER A 45 16.68 -15.42 0.11
N LYS A 46 15.61 -16.16 0.38
CA LYS A 46 15.28 -16.72 1.69
C LYS A 46 16.38 -17.68 2.16
N TYR A 47 16.82 -18.59 1.30
CA TYR A 47 17.89 -19.54 1.60
C TYR A 47 19.19 -18.83 2.01
N VAL A 48 19.61 -17.84 1.23
CA VAL A 48 20.82 -17.05 1.52
C VAL A 48 20.66 -16.26 2.81
N LYS A 49 19.55 -15.55 2.98
CA LYS A 49 19.30 -14.72 4.16
C LYS A 49 19.33 -15.49 5.48
N TYR A 50 18.82 -16.71 5.48
CA TYR A 50 18.68 -17.54 6.68
C TYR A 50 19.68 -18.73 6.73
N ASN A 51 20.78 -18.66 5.96
CA ASN A 51 21.86 -19.68 5.94
C ASN A 51 21.33 -21.11 5.75
N GLY A 52 20.42 -21.31 4.82
CA GLY A 52 19.81 -22.60 4.55
C GLY A 52 18.75 -23.08 5.55
N ASN A 53 18.55 -22.36 6.67
CA ASN A 53 17.54 -22.70 7.69
C ASN A 53 16.13 -22.19 7.35
N ALA A 54 15.90 -21.91 6.08
CA ALA A 54 14.61 -21.41 5.64
C ALA A 54 13.52 -22.47 5.72
N PHE A 55 12.35 -22.03 6.12
CA PHE A 55 11.17 -22.86 6.28
C PHE A 55 10.94 -23.79 5.08
N LYS A 56 10.81 -25.08 5.35
CA LYS A 56 10.60 -26.11 4.32
C LYS A 56 9.13 -26.21 3.88
N THR A 57 8.23 -25.49 4.53
CA THR A 57 6.79 -25.56 4.29
C THR A 57 6.28 -24.28 3.62
N GLY A 58 6.27 -24.28 2.28
CA GLY A 58 5.69 -23.17 1.49
C GLY A 58 6.40 -21.83 1.62
N GLY A 59 5.70 -20.76 1.30
CA GLY A 59 6.25 -19.40 1.30
C GLY A 59 6.54 -18.83 2.69
N GLY A 60 5.90 -19.33 3.74
CA GLY A 60 6.01 -18.75 5.09
C GLY A 60 5.67 -17.27 5.10
N ILE A 61 6.54 -16.47 5.73
CA ILE A 61 6.40 -15.00 5.78
C ILE A 61 6.51 -14.31 4.40
N PHE A 62 7.02 -15.01 3.39
CA PHE A 62 7.09 -14.52 2.01
C PHE A 62 5.87 -14.90 1.17
N SER A 63 4.87 -15.55 1.77
CA SER A 63 3.63 -15.92 1.08
C SER A 63 2.75 -14.69 0.86
N GLY A 64 2.10 -14.59 -0.31
CA GLY A 64 1.05 -13.61 -0.58
C GLY A 64 -0.11 -13.67 0.42
N ARG A 65 -0.31 -14.81 1.09
CA ARG A 65 -1.26 -14.98 2.20
C ARG A 65 -1.07 -13.98 3.35
N MET A 66 0.16 -13.47 3.54
CA MET A 66 0.46 -12.47 4.56
C MET A 66 -0.24 -11.13 4.32
N THR A 67 -0.84 -10.91 3.16
CA THR A 67 -1.68 -9.74 2.90
C THR A 67 -3.04 -9.83 3.60
N ALA A 68 -3.54 -11.02 3.94
CA ALA A 68 -4.84 -11.16 4.60
C ALA A 68 -4.96 -10.41 5.93
N PRO A 69 -3.98 -10.46 6.86
CA PRO A 69 -3.98 -9.60 8.04
C PRO A 69 -3.97 -8.11 7.72
N ILE A 70 -3.26 -7.70 6.67
CA ILE A 70 -3.21 -6.29 6.24
C ILE A 70 -4.59 -5.82 5.79
N VAL A 71 -5.34 -6.66 5.05
CA VAL A 71 -6.72 -6.34 4.62
C VAL A 71 -7.65 -6.16 5.82
N VAL A 72 -7.54 -7.03 6.84
CA VAL A 72 -8.34 -6.89 8.06
C VAL A 72 -8.02 -5.58 8.79
N ALA A 73 -6.74 -5.28 8.99
CA ALA A 73 -6.31 -4.03 9.61
C ALA A 73 -6.78 -2.81 8.79
N GLY A 74 -6.61 -2.86 7.47
CA GLY A 74 -7.05 -1.81 6.54
C GLY A 74 -8.55 -1.54 6.61
N THR A 75 -9.38 -2.58 6.80
CA THR A 75 -10.83 -2.42 6.94
C THR A 75 -11.17 -1.58 8.19
N VAL A 76 -10.53 -1.85 9.31
CA VAL A 76 -10.75 -1.09 10.55
C VAL A 76 -10.27 0.36 10.40
N VAL A 77 -9.08 0.55 9.82
CA VAL A 77 -8.51 1.88 9.60
C VAL A 77 -9.37 2.69 8.63
N ARG A 78 -9.88 2.07 7.57
CA ARG A 78 -10.77 2.73 6.60
C ARG A 78 -12.00 3.33 7.28
N ASP A 79 -12.62 2.62 8.20
CA ASP A 79 -13.80 3.13 8.92
C ASP A 79 -13.46 4.33 9.83
N ILE A 80 -12.25 4.37 10.37
CA ILE A 80 -11.74 5.51 11.13
C ILE A 80 -11.51 6.71 10.19
N LEU A 81 -10.84 6.48 9.06
CA LEU A 81 -10.57 7.52 8.06
C LEU A 81 -11.84 8.13 7.50
N LEU A 82 -12.87 7.33 7.22
CA LEU A 82 -14.17 7.80 6.78
C LEU A 82 -14.82 8.74 7.80
N LYS A 83 -14.72 8.45 9.09
CA LYS A 83 -15.20 9.34 10.17
C LYS A 83 -14.40 10.65 10.25
N MET A 84 -13.15 10.65 9.80
CA MET A 84 -12.31 11.84 9.68
C MET A 84 -12.56 12.63 8.38
N GLY A 85 -13.45 12.13 7.51
CA GLY A 85 -13.74 12.74 6.22
C GLY A 85 -12.75 12.34 5.12
N ILE A 86 -11.91 11.33 5.35
CA ILE A 86 -10.94 10.82 4.38
C ILE A 86 -11.54 9.60 3.69
N MET A 87 -11.63 9.65 2.37
CA MET A 87 -12.19 8.59 1.53
C MET A 87 -11.13 8.03 0.60
N LEU A 88 -11.10 6.70 0.48
CA LEU A 88 -10.19 5.99 -0.43
C LEU A 88 -11.01 5.26 -1.49
N GLU A 89 -10.59 5.43 -2.74
CA GLU A 89 -11.11 4.71 -3.89
C GLU A 89 -10.00 3.96 -4.59
N SER A 90 -10.28 2.78 -5.12
CA SER A 90 -9.28 2.00 -5.86
C SER A 90 -9.83 1.49 -7.18
N LYS A 91 -8.98 1.48 -8.20
CA LYS A 91 -9.33 1.02 -9.54
C LYS A 91 -8.18 0.25 -10.17
N ILE A 92 -8.46 -0.90 -10.74
CA ILE A 92 -7.52 -1.61 -11.60
C ILE A 92 -7.50 -0.90 -12.96
N ILE A 93 -6.34 -0.37 -13.35
CA ILE A 93 -6.17 0.35 -14.61
C ILE A 93 -5.91 -0.63 -15.74
N PHE A 94 -5.03 -1.60 -15.50
CA PHE A 94 -4.81 -2.75 -16.37
C PHE A 94 -4.35 -3.93 -15.55
N GLY A 95 -4.48 -5.11 -16.10
CA GLY A 95 -4.06 -6.38 -15.51
C GLY A 95 -5.07 -7.47 -15.84
N GLU A 96 -4.54 -8.63 -16.21
CA GLU A 96 -5.28 -9.85 -16.41
C GLU A 96 -4.72 -10.94 -15.51
N SER A 97 -5.47 -12.02 -15.31
CA SER A 97 -4.98 -13.14 -14.51
C SER A 97 -3.66 -13.69 -15.08
N GLY A 98 -2.63 -13.74 -14.25
CA GLY A 98 -1.29 -14.21 -14.63
C GLY A 98 -0.38 -13.16 -15.29
N THR A 99 -0.81 -11.89 -15.37
CA THR A 99 0.01 -10.79 -15.86
C THR A 99 0.30 -9.76 -14.79
N GLY A 100 1.18 -8.79 -15.11
CA GLY A 100 1.36 -7.62 -14.24
C GLY A 100 0.10 -6.75 -14.22
N ALA A 101 -0.11 -6.01 -13.14
CA ALA A 101 -1.23 -5.13 -12.96
C ALA A 101 -0.80 -3.74 -12.50
N LYS A 102 -1.60 -2.73 -12.85
CA LYS A 102 -1.53 -1.37 -12.31
C LYS A 102 -2.83 -1.06 -11.58
N ILE A 103 -2.70 -0.62 -10.35
CA ILE A 103 -3.81 -0.19 -9.51
C ILE A 103 -3.65 1.29 -9.24
N LYS A 104 -4.68 2.09 -9.50
CA LYS A 104 -4.79 3.47 -9.03
C LYS A 104 -5.56 3.46 -7.70
N VAL A 105 -5.03 4.18 -6.72
CA VAL A 105 -5.73 4.51 -5.48
C VAL A 105 -5.88 6.02 -5.45
N SER A 106 -7.07 6.52 -5.24
CA SER A 106 -7.35 7.94 -5.03
C SER A 106 -7.75 8.17 -3.57
N VAL A 107 -7.17 9.19 -2.96
CA VAL A 107 -7.45 9.55 -1.57
C VAL A 107 -7.96 10.98 -1.54
N HIS A 108 -9.15 11.17 -0.97
CA HIS A 108 -9.81 12.47 -0.86
C HIS A 108 -9.94 12.89 0.60
N GLY A 109 -9.92 14.18 0.88
CA GLY A 109 -10.20 14.75 2.19
C GLY A 109 -8.98 14.78 3.13
N VAL A 110 -7.79 14.47 2.66
CA VAL A 110 -6.55 14.72 3.42
C VAL A 110 -6.31 16.23 3.44
N LYS A 111 -6.13 16.80 4.62
CA LYS A 111 -5.86 18.23 4.77
C LYS A 111 -4.48 18.58 4.27
N ALA A 112 -4.27 19.82 3.81
CA ALA A 112 -2.93 20.34 3.56
C ALA A 112 -2.09 20.32 4.84
N GLY A 113 -0.79 20.06 4.70
CA GLY A 113 0.18 20.12 5.79
C GLY A 113 0.49 18.78 6.47
N VAL A 114 0.16 17.64 5.86
CA VAL A 114 0.52 16.32 6.37
C VAL A 114 1.79 15.82 5.66
N GLY A 115 2.76 15.36 6.42
CA GLY A 115 4.08 14.92 5.96
C GLY A 115 5.18 15.86 6.44
N GLU A 116 6.42 15.44 6.25
CA GLU A 116 7.62 16.18 6.66
C GLU A 116 8.62 16.23 5.50
N PRO A 117 9.46 17.26 5.43
CA PRO A 117 10.50 17.29 4.41
C PRO A 117 11.56 16.20 4.62
N PHE A 118 12.21 15.80 3.52
CA PHE A 118 13.23 14.75 3.39
C PHE A 118 12.70 13.33 3.61
N PHE A 119 13.16 12.62 4.66
CA PHE A 119 12.98 11.18 4.78
C PHE A 119 11.56 10.75 5.14
N ASP A 120 10.83 11.57 5.87
CA ASP A 120 9.49 11.28 6.37
C ASP A 120 8.41 12.00 5.54
N SER A 121 8.71 12.26 4.26
CA SER A 121 7.75 12.84 3.33
C SER A 121 6.54 11.93 3.20
N PHE A 122 5.37 12.53 2.93
CA PHE A 122 4.13 11.76 2.73
C PHE A 122 4.31 10.65 1.70
N GLU A 123 4.97 10.95 0.58
CA GLU A 123 5.25 9.97 -0.47
C GLU A 123 6.19 8.87 0.01
N SER A 124 7.21 9.20 0.82
CA SER A 124 8.16 8.21 1.37
C SER A 124 7.45 7.22 2.26
N GLU A 125 6.60 7.68 3.16
CA GLU A 125 5.83 6.84 4.09
C GLU A 125 4.84 5.94 3.36
N ILE A 126 4.09 6.49 2.41
CA ILE A 126 3.17 5.71 1.57
C ILE A 126 3.93 4.70 0.71
N ALA A 127 5.02 5.10 0.06
CA ALA A 127 5.82 4.20 -0.75
C ALA A 127 6.41 3.05 0.09
N HIS A 128 6.92 3.35 1.29
CA HIS A 128 7.38 2.33 2.24
C HIS A 128 6.28 1.31 2.55
N ALA A 129 5.08 1.78 2.87
CA ALA A 129 3.93 0.92 3.13
C ALA A 129 3.53 0.09 1.88
N MET A 130 3.50 0.70 0.70
CA MET A 130 3.14 0.03 -0.56
C MET A 130 4.13 -1.08 -0.91
N PHE A 131 5.43 -0.86 -0.74
CA PHE A 131 6.44 -1.90 -0.99
C PHE A 131 6.42 -3.04 0.03
N SER A 132 5.71 -2.92 1.15
CA SER A 132 5.45 -4.03 2.06
C SER A 132 4.47 -5.06 1.47
N ILE A 133 3.68 -4.68 0.48
CA ILE A 133 2.76 -5.57 -0.23
C ILE A 133 3.57 -6.44 -1.20
N PRO A 134 3.48 -7.77 -1.11
CA PRO A 134 4.19 -8.67 -2.03
C PRO A 134 3.91 -8.35 -3.49
N ALA A 135 4.94 -8.44 -4.33
CA ALA A 135 4.92 -8.20 -5.77
C ALA A 135 4.74 -6.74 -6.22
N VAL A 136 4.60 -5.77 -5.34
CA VAL A 136 4.71 -4.35 -5.71
C VAL A 136 6.14 -4.06 -6.15
N LYS A 137 6.30 -3.45 -7.33
CA LYS A 137 7.58 -3.13 -7.98
C LYS A 137 7.75 -1.66 -8.35
N GLY A 138 6.69 -0.89 -8.25
CA GLY A 138 6.70 0.54 -8.51
C GLY A 138 5.56 1.23 -7.79
N VAL A 139 5.80 2.45 -7.36
CA VAL A 139 4.81 3.36 -6.79
C VAL A 139 5.03 4.71 -7.44
N ASN A 140 3.98 5.31 -7.96
CA ASN A 140 3.98 6.63 -8.56
C ASN A 140 2.90 7.48 -7.91
N PHE A 141 3.13 8.78 -7.82
CA PHE A 141 2.17 9.76 -7.38
C PHE A 141 1.73 10.64 -8.55
N GLY A 142 0.48 11.10 -8.52
CA GLY A 142 -0.06 11.97 -9.55
C GLY A 142 -0.09 11.36 -10.94
N GLU A 143 0.02 12.21 -11.95
CA GLU A 143 -0.03 11.83 -13.37
C GLU A 143 1.35 11.64 -14.01
N ILE A 144 2.36 11.25 -13.23
CA ILE A 144 3.76 11.25 -13.65
C ILE A 144 4.01 10.55 -14.98
N GLU A 145 3.28 9.50 -15.31
CA GLU A 145 3.42 8.78 -16.58
C GLU A 145 3.03 9.63 -17.79
N ASN A 146 2.08 10.54 -17.61
CA ASN A 146 1.64 11.47 -18.65
C ASN A 146 2.60 12.66 -18.81
N LEU A 147 3.52 12.84 -17.86
CA LEU A 147 4.39 14.01 -17.79
C LEU A 147 5.78 13.78 -18.41
N TYR A 148 6.21 12.55 -18.62
CA TYR A 148 7.58 12.22 -19.09
C TYR A 148 8.02 12.94 -20.36
N ASN A 149 7.10 13.29 -21.24
CA ASN A 149 7.41 13.97 -22.51
C ASN A 149 6.98 15.45 -22.53
N LYS A 150 6.51 15.98 -21.40
CA LYS A 150 6.13 17.38 -21.28
C LYS A 150 7.33 18.21 -20.80
N LYS A 151 7.39 19.46 -21.22
CA LYS A 151 8.34 20.40 -20.66
C LYS A 151 7.91 20.79 -19.25
N ILE A 152 8.87 21.06 -18.38
CA ILE A 152 8.58 21.47 -16.98
C ILE A 152 7.68 22.71 -16.95
N GLU A 153 7.91 23.68 -17.85
CA GLU A 153 7.10 24.91 -17.96
C GLU A 153 5.61 24.66 -18.27
N ASP A 154 5.29 23.50 -18.90
CA ASP A 154 3.92 23.10 -19.25
C ASP A 154 3.20 22.35 -18.12
N ILE A 155 3.92 22.04 -17.06
CA ILE A 155 3.41 21.24 -15.93
C ILE A 155 3.59 21.93 -14.57
N TYR A 156 3.94 23.22 -14.56
CA TYR A 156 3.90 24.01 -13.34
C TYR A 156 2.46 24.09 -12.82
N GLU A 157 2.30 23.75 -11.58
CA GLU A 157 1.02 23.87 -10.90
C GLU A 157 0.83 25.30 -10.45
N GLU A 158 -0.23 25.92 -10.95
CA GLU A 158 -0.62 27.29 -10.60
C GLU A 158 -1.82 27.26 -9.65
N TYR A 159 -1.77 28.13 -8.65
CA TYR A 159 -2.90 28.35 -7.76
C TYR A 159 -3.86 29.41 -8.32
N GLU A 160 -5.13 29.21 -8.13
CA GLU A 160 -6.19 30.23 -8.28
C GLU A 160 -6.99 30.35 -6.99
N ILE A 161 -7.60 31.51 -6.78
CA ILE A 161 -8.53 31.67 -5.64
C ILE A 161 -9.92 31.28 -6.11
N LYS A 162 -10.47 30.24 -5.49
CA LYS A 162 -11.82 29.75 -5.74
C LYS A 162 -12.57 29.67 -4.41
N ASP A 163 -13.70 30.33 -4.34
CA ASP A 163 -14.52 30.42 -3.12
C ASP A 163 -13.75 30.98 -1.90
N GLY A 164 -12.73 31.82 -2.13
CA GLY A 164 -11.90 32.41 -1.10
C GLY A 164 -10.73 31.57 -0.63
N GLU A 165 -10.55 30.39 -1.20
CA GLU A 165 -9.48 29.44 -0.86
C GLU A 165 -8.54 29.23 -2.06
N PRO A 166 -7.24 29.02 -1.82
CA PRO A 166 -6.31 28.63 -2.86
C PRO A 166 -6.61 27.20 -3.35
N LYS A 167 -6.74 27.05 -4.66
CA LYS A 167 -6.95 25.78 -5.34
C LYS A 167 -5.98 25.64 -6.49
N LEU A 168 -5.49 24.44 -6.73
CA LEU A 168 -4.69 24.13 -7.90
C LEU A 168 -5.57 24.13 -9.16
N LYS A 169 -5.07 24.70 -10.24
CA LYS A 169 -5.70 24.58 -11.57
C LYS A 169 -5.57 23.16 -12.12
N HIS A 170 -4.48 22.50 -11.79
CA HIS A 170 -4.16 21.13 -12.16
C HIS A 170 -3.52 20.43 -10.97
N ASN A 171 -3.65 19.12 -10.89
CA ASN A 171 -3.08 18.30 -9.82
C ASN A 171 -2.18 17.24 -10.44
N TYR A 172 -1.13 17.66 -11.11
CA TYR A 172 -0.21 16.75 -11.81
C TYR A 172 0.62 15.91 -10.86
N TRP A 173 0.97 16.47 -9.70
CA TRP A 173 1.85 15.83 -8.72
C TRP A 173 1.10 14.96 -7.70
N GLY A 174 -0.25 14.95 -7.74
CA GLY A 174 -1.06 14.08 -6.90
C GLY A 174 -1.15 14.54 -5.46
N GLY A 175 -1.41 15.81 -5.26
CA GLY A 175 -1.77 16.37 -3.95
C GLY A 175 -0.62 16.51 -2.97
N VAL A 176 0.65 16.38 -3.42
CA VAL A 176 1.83 16.44 -2.54
C VAL A 176 2.90 17.32 -3.15
N ASP A 177 3.30 18.37 -2.43
CA ASP A 177 4.34 19.31 -2.80
C ASP A 177 5.46 19.32 -1.77
N GLY A 178 6.69 19.03 -2.18
CA GLY A 178 7.84 19.02 -1.28
C GLY A 178 7.74 18.02 -0.12
N GLY A 179 7.01 16.94 -0.31
CA GLY A 179 6.81 15.90 0.69
C GLY A 179 5.62 16.13 1.63
N ILE A 180 4.86 17.20 1.41
CA ILE A 180 3.75 17.63 2.27
C ILE A 180 2.47 17.73 1.44
N THR A 181 1.35 17.25 1.98
CA THR A 181 0.06 17.30 1.29
C THR A 181 -0.42 18.75 1.11
N ASN A 182 -1.05 19.05 -0.03
CA ASN A 182 -1.56 20.37 -0.36
C ASN A 182 -3.10 20.49 -0.26
N GLY A 183 -3.80 19.40 0.10
CA GLY A 183 -5.25 19.36 0.27
C GLY A 183 -6.04 18.92 -0.96
N GLU A 184 -5.37 18.67 -2.08
CA GLU A 184 -5.98 18.11 -3.28
C GLU A 184 -6.06 16.56 -3.22
N GLU A 185 -6.65 15.93 -4.24
CA GLU A 185 -6.66 14.46 -4.37
C GLU A 185 -5.25 13.89 -4.48
N ILE A 186 -4.99 12.84 -3.73
CA ILE A 186 -3.73 12.09 -3.76
C ILE A 186 -3.95 10.81 -4.55
#